data_349bcb2a7674ee3f56175c4f01df0a01
#
_entry.id   349bcb2a7674ee3f56175c4f01df0a01
#
_cell.length_a   1.000
_cell.length_b   1.000
_cell.length_c   1.000
_cell.angle_alpha   90.00
_cell.angle_beta   90.00
_cell.angle_gamma   90.00
#
_symmetry.space_group_name_H-M   'P 1'
#
loop_
_entity.id
_entity.type
_entity.pdbx_description
1 polymer ?
#
loop_
_entity_poly.entity_id
_entity_poly.type
_entity_poly.pdbx_seq_one_letter_code
_entity_poly.pdbx_strand_id
1 'polypeptide(L)'
;MTTVGEGKFQYEVDRDWLRHKPAFWELGACADVGVDSQDRVWLFSRSKHPVTCWTPEGQFIGSWGDLGLDTDEFRVPHGLFIDGDDNIWLADHQTHQLTKHNENGDVLMELGTHGYAAITVTTTNEQGSPFNNPTGLATDSSGRLFVSDGYGNRRVHRFSAKGDLEHSWGEAGKGPGQFSILH
;
A
#
# COMPACT_ATOMS: atom_id res chain seq x y z
N MET A 1 -28.01 11.97 5.21
CA MET A 1 -27.15 10.85 4.77
C MET A 1 -26.77 11.11 3.32
N THR A 2 -25.55 10.83 2.92
CA THR A 2 -25.10 11.01 1.54
C THR A 2 -25.02 9.64 0.90
N THR A 3 -25.83 9.40 -0.14
CA THR A 3 -25.78 8.14 -0.92
C THR A 3 -24.83 8.33 -2.10
N VAL A 4 -23.96 7.36 -2.34
CA VAL A 4 -23.03 7.29 -3.47
C VAL A 4 -23.22 5.98 -4.24
N GLY A 5 -22.88 5.99 -5.53
CA GLY A 5 -23.03 4.81 -6.41
C GLY A 5 -24.34 4.81 -7.23
N GLU A 6 -24.47 3.80 -8.10
CA GLU A 6 -25.57 3.65 -9.03
C GLU A 6 -26.12 2.21 -9.07
N GLY A 7 -27.38 2.06 -9.44
CA GLY A 7 -28.05 0.78 -9.62
C GLY A 7 -28.07 -0.05 -8.34
N LYS A 8 -27.55 -1.27 -8.38
CA LYS A 8 -27.47 -2.17 -7.21
C LYS A 8 -26.26 -1.91 -6.31
N PHE A 9 -25.36 -1.01 -6.71
CA PHE A 9 -24.17 -0.63 -5.95
C PHE A 9 -24.38 0.77 -5.35
N GLN A 10 -25.37 0.91 -4.47
CA GLN A 10 -25.64 2.13 -3.72
C GLN A 10 -25.19 1.95 -2.28
N TYR A 11 -24.47 2.94 -1.76
CA TYR A 11 -23.90 2.95 -0.43
C TYR A 11 -24.26 4.23 0.31
N GLU A 12 -24.45 4.15 1.61
CA GLU A 12 -24.54 5.31 2.48
C GLU A 12 -23.16 5.64 3.05
N VAL A 13 -22.84 6.93 3.09
CA VAL A 13 -21.61 7.41 3.73
C VAL A 13 -21.88 7.60 5.23
N ASP A 14 -21.29 6.74 6.06
CA ASP A 14 -21.23 6.95 7.51
C ASP A 14 -20.08 7.90 7.85
N ARG A 15 -20.40 9.16 8.11
CA ARG A 15 -19.41 10.20 8.44
C ARG A 15 -18.88 10.09 9.87
N ASP A 16 -19.55 9.32 10.69
CA ASP A 16 -19.25 9.17 12.11
C ASP A 16 -18.59 7.82 12.42
N TRP A 17 -18.21 7.07 11.39
CA TRP A 17 -17.62 5.74 11.57
C TRP A 17 -16.39 5.76 12.50
N LEU A 18 -15.50 6.76 12.41
CA LEU A 18 -14.32 6.93 13.28
C LEU A 18 -14.62 7.68 14.61
N ARG A 19 -15.87 7.74 15.06
CA ARG A 19 -16.26 8.47 16.28
C ARG A 19 -15.58 7.98 17.58
N HIS A 20 -15.13 6.72 17.60
CA HIS A 20 -14.48 6.10 18.74
C HIS A 20 -12.95 6.09 18.64
N LYS A 21 -12.38 7.01 17.89
CA LYS A 21 -10.93 7.15 17.78
C LYS A 21 -10.31 7.57 19.13
N PRO A 22 -9.08 7.11 19.44
CA PRO A 22 -8.36 7.60 20.62
C PRO A 22 -8.15 9.12 20.55
N ALA A 23 -8.22 9.79 21.71
CA ALA A 23 -8.09 11.24 21.76
C ALA A 23 -6.72 11.76 21.31
N PHE A 24 -5.69 10.92 21.43
CA PHE A 24 -4.32 11.25 21.02
C PHE A 24 -4.04 11.02 19.53
N TRP A 25 -4.98 10.39 18.81
CA TRP A 25 -4.76 10.01 17.41
C TRP A 25 -5.45 10.99 16.46
N GLU A 26 -4.67 11.48 15.52
CA GLU A 26 -5.16 12.30 14.42
C GLU A 26 -5.01 11.54 13.11
N LEU A 27 -6.09 11.44 12.37
CA LEU A 27 -6.07 10.88 11.03
C LEU A 27 -5.38 11.85 10.09
N GLY A 28 -4.20 11.47 9.60
CA GLY A 28 -3.59 12.12 8.44
C GLY A 28 -4.34 11.80 7.15
N ALA A 29 -3.77 12.16 6.02
CA ALA A 29 -4.33 11.73 4.74
C ALA A 29 -4.28 10.19 4.67
N CYS A 30 -5.44 9.55 4.68
CA CYS A 30 -5.55 8.11 4.48
C CYS A 30 -5.22 7.80 3.03
N ALA A 31 -4.16 7.04 2.83
CA ALA A 31 -3.68 6.69 1.49
C ALA A 31 -4.43 5.47 0.95
N ASP A 32 -4.66 4.48 1.80
CA ASP A 32 -5.33 3.25 1.40
C ASP A 32 -6.02 2.55 2.58
N VAL A 33 -6.88 1.58 2.26
CA VAL A 33 -7.68 0.81 3.20
C VAL A 33 -7.76 -0.65 2.76
N GLY A 34 -7.68 -1.59 3.72
CA GLY A 34 -7.90 -3.01 3.50
C GLY A 34 -8.81 -3.60 4.56
N VAL A 35 -9.38 -4.76 4.26
CA VAL A 35 -10.21 -5.52 5.20
C VAL A 35 -9.68 -6.95 5.26
N ASP A 36 -9.46 -7.45 6.46
CA ASP A 36 -8.97 -8.81 6.69
C ASP A 36 -10.12 -9.85 6.79
N SER A 37 -9.78 -11.11 6.96
CA SER A 37 -10.75 -12.22 7.03
C SER A 37 -11.67 -12.17 8.27
N GLN A 38 -11.35 -11.32 9.25
CA GLN A 38 -12.15 -11.08 10.46
C GLN A 38 -13.01 -9.82 10.35
N ASP A 39 -13.15 -9.25 9.15
CA ASP A 39 -13.82 -7.98 8.88
C ASP A 39 -13.20 -6.77 9.60
N ARG A 40 -11.96 -6.87 10.10
CA ARG A 40 -11.25 -5.72 10.67
C ARG A 40 -10.78 -4.80 9.54
N VAL A 41 -10.91 -3.50 9.76
CA VAL A 41 -10.53 -2.47 8.80
C VAL A 41 -9.14 -1.94 9.12
N TRP A 42 -8.25 -2.06 8.16
CA TRP A 42 -6.88 -1.57 8.25
C TRP A 42 -6.73 -0.30 7.41
N LEU A 43 -6.18 0.75 8.01
CA LEU A 43 -5.91 2.00 7.33
C LEU A 43 -4.40 2.25 7.26
N PHE A 44 -3.92 2.70 6.11
CA PHE A 44 -2.57 3.20 5.94
C PHE A 44 -2.63 4.71 5.68
N SER A 45 -2.14 5.49 6.61
CA SER A 45 -2.32 6.95 6.61
C SER A 45 -1.02 7.70 6.85
N ARG A 46 -0.99 8.94 6.42
CA ARG A 46 0.13 9.85 6.65
C ARG A 46 -0.02 10.53 8.01
N SER A 47 -0.10 9.74 9.05
CA SER A 47 -0.20 10.16 10.45
C SER A 47 1.00 9.63 11.25
N LYS A 48 1.18 10.11 12.48
CA LYS A 48 2.26 9.65 13.35
C LYS A 48 2.25 8.13 13.60
N HIS A 49 1.06 7.53 13.62
CA HIS A 49 0.87 6.08 13.67
C HIS A 49 0.22 5.64 12.36
N PRO A 50 1.04 5.36 11.34
CA PRO A 50 0.55 5.23 9.97
C PRO A 50 -0.35 4.03 9.74
N VAL A 51 -0.14 2.92 10.45
CA VAL A 51 -0.99 1.72 10.32
C VAL A 51 -1.91 1.62 11.52
N THR A 52 -3.20 1.56 11.26
CA THR A 52 -4.23 1.43 12.31
C THR A 52 -5.24 0.36 11.97
N CYS A 53 -5.72 -0.34 12.99
CA CYS A 53 -6.71 -1.41 12.91
C CYS A 53 -7.99 -1.02 13.66
N TRP A 54 -9.13 -1.33 13.07
CA TRP A 54 -10.46 -0.95 13.56
C TRP A 54 -11.45 -2.10 13.42
N THR A 55 -12.47 -2.14 14.31
CA THR A 55 -13.60 -3.06 14.10
C THR A 55 -14.49 -2.58 12.96
N PRO A 56 -15.39 -3.41 12.43
CA PRO A 56 -16.38 -2.99 11.44
C PRO A 56 -17.24 -1.81 11.88
N GLU A 57 -17.46 -1.66 13.20
CA GLU A 57 -18.25 -0.57 13.80
C GLU A 57 -17.41 0.71 14.05
N GLY A 58 -16.13 0.73 13.62
CA GLY A 58 -15.24 1.89 13.77
C GLY A 58 -14.67 2.07 15.16
N GLN A 59 -14.53 1.00 15.96
CA GLN A 59 -13.82 1.04 17.22
C GLN A 59 -12.34 0.77 17.01
N PHE A 60 -11.49 1.56 17.63
CA PHE A 60 -10.04 1.40 17.54
C PHE A 60 -9.58 0.11 18.23
N ILE A 61 -8.80 -0.69 17.53
CA ILE A 61 -8.17 -1.91 18.04
C ILE A 61 -6.72 -1.66 18.40
N GLY A 62 -5.94 -1.09 17.48
CA GLY A 62 -4.52 -0.88 17.67
C GLY A 62 -3.88 -0.08 16.56
N SER A 63 -2.61 0.29 16.75
CA SER A 63 -1.79 0.96 15.76
C SER A 63 -0.32 0.58 15.92
N TRP A 64 0.42 0.67 14.83
CA TRP A 64 1.87 0.50 14.82
C TRP A 64 2.50 1.30 13.68
N GLY A 65 3.84 1.33 13.68
CA GLY A 65 4.66 2.05 12.72
C GLY A 65 4.90 3.51 13.10
N ASP A 66 5.97 4.06 12.58
CA ASP A 66 6.36 5.46 12.71
C ASP A 66 6.53 6.12 11.34
N LEU A 67 6.09 7.37 11.24
CA LEU A 67 6.19 8.18 10.03
C LEU A 67 7.15 9.35 10.24
N GLY A 68 8.12 9.49 9.36
CA GLY A 68 9.01 10.65 9.36
C GLY A 68 10.33 10.43 8.64
N LEU A 69 11.11 11.49 8.51
CA LEU A 69 12.46 11.43 7.92
C LEU A 69 13.50 10.83 8.86
N ASP A 70 13.21 10.85 10.15
CA ASP A 70 14.10 10.37 11.20
C ASP A 70 13.82 8.92 11.61
N THR A 71 12.89 8.26 10.91
CA THR A 71 12.54 6.84 11.13
C THR A 71 13.01 6.00 9.95
N ASP A 72 13.32 4.74 10.22
CA ASP A 72 13.67 3.77 9.18
C ASP A 72 12.42 3.00 8.69
N GLU A 73 11.19 3.45 9.03
CA GLU A 73 9.96 2.76 8.66
C GLU A 73 9.27 3.41 7.47
N PHE A 74 8.43 4.43 7.69
CA PHE A 74 7.62 5.02 6.63
C PHE A 74 7.90 6.50 6.40
N ARG A 75 7.84 6.93 5.15
CA ARG A 75 7.96 8.34 4.74
C ARG A 75 6.69 8.88 4.11
N VAL A 76 6.17 8.19 3.11
CA VAL A 76 4.91 8.56 2.43
C VAL A 76 4.09 7.32 2.12
N PRO A 77 3.25 6.89 3.06
CA PRO A 77 2.27 5.83 2.87
C PRO A 77 1.49 5.98 1.56
N HIS A 78 1.33 4.87 0.82
CA HIS A 78 0.63 4.90 -0.46
C HIS A 78 -0.34 3.73 -0.63
N GLY A 79 0.12 2.49 -0.71
CA GLY A 79 -0.74 1.33 -0.94
C GLY A 79 -0.76 0.36 0.23
N LEU A 80 -1.93 -0.22 0.49
CA LEU A 80 -2.14 -1.28 1.47
C LEU A 80 -2.90 -2.43 0.81
N PHE A 81 -2.47 -3.66 1.07
CA PHE A 81 -3.15 -4.86 0.61
C PHE A 81 -3.11 -5.93 1.70
N ILE A 82 -4.23 -6.60 1.92
CA ILE A 82 -4.31 -7.75 2.83
C ILE A 82 -4.30 -9.03 2.00
N ASP A 83 -3.34 -9.91 2.25
CA ASP A 83 -3.24 -11.18 1.53
C ASP A 83 -4.16 -12.27 2.12
N GLY A 84 -4.22 -13.42 1.46
CA GLY A 84 -5.09 -14.52 1.88
C GLY A 84 -4.76 -15.16 3.22
N ASP A 85 -3.61 -14.83 3.82
CA ASP A 85 -3.17 -15.26 5.15
C ASP A 85 -3.28 -14.13 6.19
N ASP A 86 -4.03 -13.05 5.87
CA ASP A 86 -4.22 -11.83 6.67
C ASP A 86 -2.92 -11.06 6.95
N ASN A 87 -1.87 -11.24 6.15
CA ASN A 87 -0.71 -10.39 6.25
C ASN A 87 -0.93 -9.06 5.55
N ILE A 88 -0.34 -8.03 6.13
CA ILE A 88 -0.50 -6.64 5.71
C ILE A 88 0.68 -6.25 4.84
N TRP A 89 0.42 -6.02 3.57
CA TRP A 89 1.40 -5.49 2.64
C TRP A 89 1.26 -4.00 2.51
N LEU A 90 2.37 -3.28 2.59
CA LEU A 90 2.43 -1.83 2.53
C LEU A 90 3.41 -1.38 1.45
N ALA A 91 2.97 -0.42 0.64
CA ALA A 91 3.83 0.27 -0.31
C ALA A 91 4.06 1.71 0.17
N ASP A 92 5.31 2.05 0.42
CA ASP A 92 5.70 3.43 0.68
C ASP A 92 6.47 3.99 -0.51
N HIS A 93 5.91 5.04 -1.09
CA HIS A 93 6.46 5.53 -2.35
C HIS A 93 7.77 6.31 -2.19
N GLN A 94 8.08 6.88 -1.03
CA GLN A 94 9.35 7.61 -0.82
C GLN A 94 10.45 6.80 -0.14
N THR A 95 10.11 5.71 0.53
CA THR A 95 11.12 4.73 0.92
C THR A 95 11.50 3.80 -0.24
N HIS A 96 10.71 3.81 -1.32
CA HIS A 96 10.88 2.94 -2.48
C HIS A 96 10.85 1.46 -2.12
N GLN A 97 10.01 1.11 -1.12
CA GLN A 97 9.90 -0.24 -0.60
C GLN A 97 8.45 -0.74 -0.60
N LEU A 98 8.35 -2.06 -0.61
CA LEU A 98 7.18 -2.79 -0.17
C LEU A 98 7.56 -3.66 1.02
N THR A 99 6.74 -3.65 2.05
CA THR A 99 6.96 -4.43 3.26
C THR A 99 5.74 -5.29 3.56
N LYS A 100 5.98 -6.53 3.98
CA LYS A 100 4.95 -7.46 4.46
C LYS A 100 5.05 -7.54 5.97
N HIS A 101 3.92 -7.44 6.65
CA HIS A 101 3.84 -7.47 8.10
C HIS A 101 2.78 -8.47 8.57
N ASN A 102 2.94 -8.96 9.80
CA ASN A 102 1.84 -9.58 10.52
C ASN A 102 0.95 -8.50 11.18
N GLU A 103 -0.10 -8.92 11.87
CA GLU A 103 -1.04 -8.00 12.53
C GLU A 103 -0.39 -7.13 13.64
N ASN A 104 0.74 -7.55 14.20
CA ASN A 104 1.46 -6.83 15.25
C ASN A 104 2.48 -5.81 14.69
N GLY A 105 2.69 -5.79 13.37
CA GLY A 105 3.67 -4.94 12.71
C GLY A 105 5.04 -5.57 12.54
N ASP A 106 5.23 -6.85 12.94
CA ASP A 106 6.51 -7.53 12.69
C ASP A 106 6.73 -7.71 11.19
N VAL A 107 7.91 -7.34 10.71
CA VAL A 107 8.28 -7.44 9.29
C VAL A 107 8.52 -8.90 8.92
N LEU A 108 7.78 -9.39 7.94
CA LEU A 108 7.90 -10.76 7.39
C LEU A 108 8.69 -10.80 6.07
N MET A 109 8.63 -9.73 5.29
CA MET A 109 9.34 -9.61 4.01
C MET A 109 9.54 -8.14 3.64
N GLU A 110 10.65 -7.86 2.97
CA GLU A 110 10.94 -6.55 2.38
C GLU A 110 11.33 -6.71 0.92
N LEU A 111 10.78 -5.84 0.06
CA LEU A 111 11.18 -5.70 -1.33
C LEU A 111 11.59 -4.25 -1.57
N GLY A 112 12.70 -4.07 -2.25
CA GLY A 112 13.33 -2.75 -2.42
C GLY A 112 14.39 -2.48 -1.35
N THR A 113 14.98 -1.30 -1.41
CA THR A 113 15.98 -0.84 -0.44
C THR A 113 15.55 0.51 0.10
N HIS A 114 15.42 0.62 1.41
CA HIS A 114 14.93 1.82 2.08
C HIS A 114 15.67 3.09 1.63
N GLY A 115 14.91 4.06 1.14
CA GLY A 115 15.41 5.34 0.67
C GLY A 115 16.22 5.30 -0.63
N TYR A 116 16.29 4.14 -1.30
CA TYR A 116 17.02 3.99 -2.54
C TYR A 116 16.08 3.77 -3.72
N ALA A 117 15.98 4.76 -4.59
CA ALA A 117 15.20 4.66 -5.84
C ALA A 117 16.05 4.10 -6.97
N ALA A 118 15.42 3.39 -7.89
CA ALA A 118 16.02 3.09 -9.19
C ALA A 118 16.10 4.39 -10.01
N ILE A 119 17.16 5.14 -9.82
CA ILE A 119 17.40 6.38 -10.55
C ILE A 119 18.47 6.12 -11.60
N THR A 120 18.06 6.01 -12.84
CA THR A 120 18.99 6.21 -13.94
C THR A 120 18.67 7.53 -14.64
N VAL A 121 19.71 8.28 -14.94
CA VAL A 121 19.57 9.59 -15.61
C VAL A 121 18.94 9.45 -17.01
N THR A 122 18.97 8.24 -17.55
CA THR A 122 18.60 7.97 -18.94
C THR A 122 17.30 7.19 -19.10
N THR A 123 16.87 6.45 -18.07
CA THR A 123 15.63 5.69 -18.09
C THR A 123 15.02 5.64 -16.70
N THR A 124 13.75 5.98 -16.60
CA THR A 124 12.94 5.81 -15.39
C THR A 124 12.23 4.45 -15.43
N ASN A 125 12.74 3.48 -16.16
CA ASN A 125 12.02 2.25 -16.47
C ASN A 125 12.91 1.03 -16.15
N GLU A 126 13.40 0.96 -14.93
CA GLU A 126 14.22 -0.13 -14.44
C GLU A 126 13.40 -1.36 -14.08
N GLN A 127 13.98 -2.53 -14.26
CA GLN A 127 13.36 -3.80 -13.90
C GLN A 127 13.69 -4.16 -12.46
N GLY A 128 12.65 -4.56 -11.71
CA GLY A 128 12.78 -5.15 -10.41
C GLY A 128 13.08 -4.17 -9.28
N SER A 129 13.70 -4.69 -8.25
CA SER A 129 14.13 -3.92 -7.08
C SER A 129 15.55 -3.37 -7.30
N PRO A 130 15.85 -2.09 -6.97
CA PRO A 130 14.98 -1.16 -6.27
C PRO A 130 13.87 -0.60 -7.17
N PHE A 131 12.76 -0.20 -6.53
CA PHE A 131 11.64 0.48 -7.17
C PHE A 131 11.90 1.99 -7.32
N ASN A 132 11.04 2.64 -8.11
CA ASN A 132 11.04 4.10 -8.21
C ASN A 132 9.62 4.64 -7.95
N ASN A 133 9.30 4.88 -6.69
CA ASN A 133 8.00 5.32 -6.20
C ASN A 133 6.88 4.31 -6.48
N PRO A 134 6.92 3.11 -5.87
CA PRO A 134 5.85 2.12 -5.99
C PRO A 134 4.56 2.66 -5.36
N THR A 135 3.42 2.26 -5.93
CA THR A 135 2.11 2.82 -5.56
C THR A 135 1.19 1.81 -4.91
N GLY A 136 1.32 0.52 -5.23
CA GLY A 136 0.47 -0.51 -4.66
C GLY A 136 0.89 -1.91 -5.08
N LEU A 137 0.15 -2.89 -4.58
CA LEU A 137 0.38 -4.29 -4.89
C LEU A 137 -0.90 -5.11 -4.74
N ALA A 138 -0.87 -6.30 -5.33
CA ALA A 138 -1.86 -7.34 -5.12
C ALA A 138 -1.19 -8.71 -5.21
N THR A 139 -1.81 -9.74 -4.64
CA THR A 139 -1.36 -11.13 -4.80
C THR A 139 -2.38 -11.93 -5.60
N ASP A 140 -1.91 -12.97 -6.30
CA ASP A 140 -2.80 -13.99 -6.84
C ASP A 140 -2.97 -15.15 -5.86
N SER A 141 -3.82 -16.12 -6.23
CA SER A 141 -4.10 -17.30 -5.40
C SER A 141 -2.91 -18.23 -5.16
N SER A 142 -1.80 -18.04 -5.87
CA SER A 142 -0.53 -18.76 -5.65
C SER A 142 0.45 -17.96 -4.78
N GLY A 143 0.06 -16.78 -4.31
CA GLY A 143 0.88 -15.87 -3.51
C GLY A 143 1.90 -15.07 -4.31
N ARG A 144 1.84 -15.09 -5.66
CA ARG A 144 2.70 -14.22 -6.48
C ARG A 144 2.26 -12.77 -6.32
N LEU A 145 3.23 -11.88 -6.27
CA LEU A 145 3.02 -10.45 -6.07
C LEU A 145 3.01 -9.72 -7.42
N PHE A 146 2.08 -8.81 -7.58
CA PHE A 146 2.03 -7.86 -8.70
C PHE A 146 2.13 -6.45 -8.13
N VAL A 147 3.21 -5.78 -8.45
CA VAL A 147 3.56 -4.46 -7.90
C VAL A 147 3.41 -3.40 -8.98
N SER A 148 2.63 -2.36 -8.70
CA SER A 148 2.60 -1.15 -9.51
C SER A 148 3.74 -0.22 -9.10
N ASP A 149 4.79 -0.14 -9.93
CA ASP A 149 5.91 0.79 -9.77
C ASP A 149 5.66 2.01 -10.64
N GLY A 150 4.79 2.90 -10.15
CA GLY A 150 3.97 3.74 -11.00
C GLY A 150 4.45 5.16 -11.22
N TYR A 151 4.97 5.86 -10.22
CA TYR A 151 5.31 7.28 -10.39
C TYR A 151 6.64 7.49 -11.10
N GLY A 152 7.65 6.68 -10.80
CA GLY A 152 8.97 6.78 -11.42
C GLY A 152 9.13 5.87 -12.63
N ASN A 153 8.81 4.59 -12.51
CA ASN A 153 9.14 3.57 -13.51
C ASN A 153 8.03 3.26 -14.52
N ARG A 154 6.76 3.47 -14.19
CA ARG A 154 5.60 3.12 -15.06
C ARG A 154 5.60 1.66 -15.49
N ARG A 155 5.88 0.77 -14.55
CA ARG A 155 5.98 -0.67 -14.74
C ARG A 155 5.11 -1.44 -13.76
N VAL A 156 4.72 -2.64 -14.18
CA VAL A 156 4.24 -3.68 -13.26
C VAL A 156 5.36 -4.71 -13.13
N HIS A 157 5.66 -5.09 -11.90
CA HIS A 157 6.58 -6.18 -11.60
C HIS A 157 5.81 -7.36 -11.01
N ARG A 158 6.12 -8.57 -11.47
CA ARG A 158 5.64 -9.79 -10.87
C ARG A 158 6.77 -10.50 -10.15
N PHE A 159 6.55 -10.79 -8.88
CA PHE A 159 7.48 -11.56 -8.05
C PHE A 159 6.86 -12.90 -7.66
N SER A 160 7.72 -13.89 -7.39
CA SER A 160 7.31 -15.11 -6.72
C SER A 160 6.80 -14.81 -5.31
N ALA A 161 6.12 -15.78 -4.68
CA ALA A 161 5.73 -15.69 -3.26
C ALA A 161 6.92 -15.53 -2.29
N LYS A 162 8.15 -15.78 -2.76
CA LYS A 162 9.39 -15.61 -2.00
C LYS A 162 10.09 -14.28 -2.23
N GLY A 163 9.55 -13.43 -3.11
CA GLY A 163 10.13 -12.13 -3.44
C GLY A 163 11.14 -12.16 -4.60
N ASP A 164 11.27 -13.27 -5.34
CA ASP A 164 12.11 -13.30 -6.54
C ASP A 164 11.40 -12.67 -7.72
N LEU A 165 12.07 -11.75 -8.44
CA LEU A 165 11.53 -11.13 -9.62
C LEU A 165 11.36 -12.16 -10.75
N GLU A 166 10.14 -12.39 -11.22
CA GLU A 166 9.83 -13.29 -12.31
C GLU A 166 9.63 -12.57 -13.65
N HIS A 167 9.00 -11.39 -13.62
CA HIS A 167 8.66 -10.65 -14.84
C HIS A 167 8.41 -9.18 -14.58
N SER A 168 8.72 -8.34 -15.57
CA SER A 168 8.40 -6.91 -15.57
C SER A 168 7.90 -6.47 -16.93
N TRP A 169 6.88 -5.62 -16.96
CA TRP A 169 6.35 -5.05 -18.19
C TRP A 169 5.85 -3.63 -17.98
N GLY A 170 5.63 -2.95 -19.08
CA GLY A 170 5.18 -1.57 -19.10
C GLY A 170 6.31 -0.60 -19.47
N GLU A 171 5.90 0.51 -20.02
CA GLU A 171 6.75 1.65 -20.36
C GLU A 171 5.92 2.93 -20.39
N ALA A 172 6.57 4.08 -20.43
CA ALA A 172 5.87 5.36 -20.49
C ALA A 172 5.14 5.53 -21.83
N GLY A 173 3.85 5.90 -21.78
CA GLY A 173 3.06 6.15 -22.98
C GLY A 173 1.56 5.98 -22.79
N LYS A 174 0.84 5.87 -23.91
CA LYS A 174 -0.64 5.73 -23.96
C LYS A 174 -1.09 4.58 -24.88
N GLY A 175 -0.16 3.82 -25.44
CA GLY A 175 -0.44 2.67 -26.27
C GLY A 175 -0.67 1.39 -25.46
N PRO A 176 -0.94 0.25 -26.10
CA PRO A 176 -1.06 -1.03 -25.43
C PRO A 176 0.23 -1.38 -24.66
N GLY A 177 0.10 -1.75 -23.37
CA GLY A 177 1.24 -2.05 -22.49
C GLY A 177 2.01 -0.83 -22.00
N GLN A 178 1.52 0.38 -22.28
CA GLN A 178 2.12 1.63 -21.84
C GLN A 178 1.28 2.29 -20.75
N PHE A 179 1.95 2.99 -19.84
CA PHE A 179 1.32 3.68 -18.71
C PHE A 179 1.74 5.15 -18.65
N SER A 180 0.78 6.03 -18.38
CA SER A 180 1.04 7.44 -18.10
C SER A 180 1.45 7.60 -16.63
N ILE A 181 0.61 7.13 -15.74
CA ILE A 181 0.83 6.93 -14.30
C ILE A 181 0.18 5.58 -13.97
N LEU A 182 0.83 4.79 -13.12
CA LEU A 182 0.30 3.50 -12.69
C LEU A 182 0.03 3.55 -11.19
N HIS A 183 -1.20 3.20 -10.83
CA HIS A 183 -1.68 3.08 -9.45
C HIS A 183 -2.21 1.67 -9.19
#